data_74d39b67baadd98455933606f69e3cb2
#
_entry.id   74d39b67baadd98455933606f69e3cb2
#
_cell.length_a   1.000
_cell.length_b   1.000
_cell.length_c   1.000
_cell.angle_alpha   90.00
_cell.angle_beta   90.00
_cell.angle_gamma   90.00
#
_symmetry.space_group_name_H-M   'P 1'
#
loop_
_entity.id
_entity.type
_entity.pdbx_description
1 polymer ?
#
loop_
_entity_poly.entity_id
_entity_poly.type
_entity_poly.pdbx_seq_one_letter_code
_entity_poly.pdbx_strand_id
1 'polypeptide(L)'
;MNLFLEIVFIFFVGSTIGYYFELFFRRIYHGKWVNPGFLNGPYLPIYGFGLLMLTMLYVVLGKYNLEPIVIILLMGVSMTLIELIAGLIFLRSGIRLWDYRDMWCNIKGVICPTFSVIWTLFAAIYYYFLSSHLFNAIDWYSNNVSFSYILGIFSGIMLLDFAYSTNLYLRIRMYARSNNIDIMYEKLKLLIKDVQENAKERYSFVFPFKQKTGNLKEYLTDYEDKYRKGIIKANTRKKKSNKKD
;
A
#
# COMPACT_ATOMS: atom_id res chain seq x y z
N MET A 1 -28.90 -6.78 8.84
CA MET A 1 -28.02 -7.44 7.83
C MET A 1 -27.05 -8.37 8.55
N ASN A 2 -26.42 -9.31 7.85
CA ASN A 2 -25.42 -10.17 8.45
C ASN A 2 -24.12 -9.36 8.67
N LEU A 3 -23.59 -9.35 9.88
CA LEU A 3 -22.33 -8.66 10.26
C LEU A 3 -21.18 -8.97 9.27
N PHE A 4 -21.11 -10.18 8.74
CA PHE A 4 -20.12 -10.57 7.75
C PHE A 4 -20.20 -9.72 6.47
N LEU A 5 -21.39 -9.48 5.96
CA LEU A 5 -21.60 -8.66 4.75
C LEU A 5 -21.25 -7.19 4.99
N GLU A 6 -21.49 -6.66 6.19
CA GLU A 6 -21.09 -5.30 6.58
C GLU A 6 -19.57 -5.18 6.61
N ILE A 7 -18.88 -6.13 7.23
CA ILE A 7 -17.41 -6.17 7.27
C ILE A 7 -16.83 -6.20 5.85
N VAL A 8 -17.36 -7.07 4.99
CA VAL A 8 -16.88 -7.19 3.60
C VAL A 8 -17.15 -5.88 2.84
N PHE A 9 -18.31 -5.26 3.02
CA PHE A 9 -18.66 -3.98 2.39
C PHE A 9 -17.69 -2.87 2.82
N ILE A 10 -17.47 -2.67 4.13
CA ILE A 10 -16.55 -1.66 4.68
C ILE A 10 -15.12 -1.89 4.15
N PHE A 11 -14.68 -3.16 4.14
CA PHE A 11 -13.37 -3.53 3.63
C PHE A 11 -13.18 -3.13 2.16
N PHE A 12 -14.16 -3.40 1.30
CA PHE A 12 -14.09 -3.05 -0.11
C PHE A 12 -14.18 -1.55 -0.35
N VAL A 13 -15.04 -0.84 0.36
CA VAL A 13 -15.14 0.62 0.30
C VAL A 13 -13.78 1.24 0.67
N GLY A 14 -13.20 0.84 1.79
CA GLY A 14 -11.89 1.33 2.23
C GLY A 14 -10.77 0.99 1.25
N SER A 15 -10.73 -0.25 0.77
CA SER A 15 -9.72 -0.72 -0.17
C SER A 15 -9.76 0.05 -1.50
N THR A 16 -10.96 0.33 -2.01
CA THR A 16 -11.15 1.02 -3.29
C THR A 16 -10.88 2.52 -3.16
N ILE A 17 -11.43 3.19 -2.15
CA ILE A 17 -11.19 4.62 -1.91
C ILE A 17 -9.71 4.86 -1.65
N GLY A 18 -9.09 4.05 -0.80
CA GLY A 18 -7.66 4.13 -0.50
C GLY A 18 -6.78 3.93 -1.72
N TYR A 19 -7.17 3.06 -2.66
CA TYR A 19 -6.47 2.90 -3.92
C TYR A 19 -6.46 4.17 -4.76
N TYR A 20 -7.59 4.81 -4.95
CA TYR A 20 -7.67 6.06 -5.73
C TYR A 20 -6.91 7.18 -5.03
N PHE A 21 -7.04 7.30 -3.71
CA PHE A 21 -6.29 8.27 -2.93
C PHE A 21 -4.77 8.11 -3.15
N GLU A 22 -4.25 6.91 -2.99
CA GLU A 22 -2.83 6.60 -3.15
C GLU A 22 -2.37 6.76 -4.61
N LEU A 23 -3.21 6.42 -5.58
CA LEU A 23 -2.94 6.59 -7.00
C LEU A 23 -2.71 8.07 -7.35
N PHE A 24 -3.57 8.98 -6.86
CA PHE A 24 -3.42 10.42 -7.04
C PHE A 24 -2.19 10.96 -6.31
N PHE A 25 -1.97 10.53 -5.07
CA PHE A 25 -0.78 10.92 -4.30
C PHE A 25 0.50 10.56 -5.07
N ARG A 26 0.60 9.34 -5.57
CA ARG A 26 1.77 8.90 -6.35
C ARG A 26 1.91 9.62 -7.69
N ARG A 27 0.81 9.98 -8.33
CA ARG A 27 0.85 10.80 -9.54
C ARG A 27 1.49 12.16 -9.28
N ILE A 28 1.14 12.80 -8.17
CA ILE A 28 1.73 14.08 -7.76
C ILE A 28 3.22 13.91 -7.46
N TYR A 29 3.59 12.85 -6.72
CA TYR A 29 4.96 12.63 -6.29
C TYR A 29 5.91 12.19 -7.42
N HIS A 30 5.48 11.28 -8.30
CA HIS A 30 6.33 10.71 -9.36
C HIS A 30 6.10 11.31 -10.75
N GLY A 31 5.07 12.13 -10.94
CA GLY A 31 4.70 12.66 -12.25
C GLY A 31 4.13 11.59 -13.22
N LYS A 32 4.02 10.33 -12.81
CA LYS A 32 3.56 9.18 -13.61
C LYS A 32 2.46 8.40 -12.91
N TRP A 33 1.53 7.86 -13.70
CA TRP A 33 0.52 6.94 -13.19
C TRP A 33 1.17 5.56 -12.96
N VAL A 34 1.23 5.13 -11.72
CA VAL A 34 1.75 3.81 -11.32
C VAL A 34 0.76 3.19 -10.36
N ASN A 35 0.38 1.94 -10.60
CA ASN A 35 -0.46 1.20 -9.66
C ASN A 35 0.22 1.14 -8.29
N PRO A 36 -0.37 1.71 -7.23
CA PRO A 36 0.27 1.83 -5.92
C PRO A 36 0.32 0.50 -5.17
N GLY A 37 -0.59 -0.44 -5.52
CA GLY A 37 -0.84 -1.65 -4.76
C GLY A 37 0.14 -2.80 -5.03
N PHE A 38 0.13 -3.74 -4.11
CA PHE A 38 0.67 -5.08 -4.31
C PHE A 38 -0.21 -5.87 -5.31
N LEU A 39 -1.51 -5.70 -5.23
CA LEU A 39 -2.50 -6.28 -6.14
C LEU A 39 -2.56 -5.51 -7.46
N ASN A 40 -3.07 -6.16 -8.51
CA ASN A 40 -3.18 -5.56 -9.83
C ASN A 40 -4.46 -4.73 -9.98
N GLY A 41 -5.55 -5.14 -9.33
CA GLY A 41 -6.82 -4.45 -9.37
C GLY A 41 -6.84 -3.13 -8.57
N PRO A 42 -7.94 -2.36 -8.71
CA PRO A 42 -8.07 -1.03 -8.10
C PRO A 42 -8.47 -1.11 -6.62
N TYR A 43 -7.70 -1.80 -5.82
CA TYR A 43 -7.92 -1.95 -4.39
C TYR A 43 -6.62 -2.08 -3.59
N LEU A 44 -6.59 -1.48 -2.41
CA LEU A 44 -5.49 -1.57 -1.44
C LEU A 44 -6.00 -2.16 -0.12
N PRO A 45 -5.76 -3.47 0.14
CA PRO A 45 -6.25 -4.13 1.35
C PRO A 45 -5.87 -3.43 2.66
N ILE A 46 -4.70 -2.80 2.73
CA ILE A 46 -4.26 -2.08 3.93
C ILE A 46 -5.23 -0.95 4.32
N TYR A 47 -5.79 -0.23 3.35
CA TYR A 47 -6.80 0.81 3.59
C TYR A 47 -8.15 0.21 3.98
N GLY A 48 -8.49 -0.97 3.43
CA GLY A 48 -9.68 -1.73 3.85
C GLY A 48 -9.61 -2.16 5.30
N PHE A 49 -8.50 -2.74 5.72
CA PHE A 49 -8.25 -3.07 7.13
C PHE A 49 -8.20 -1.82 8.02
N GLY A 50 -7.63 -0.72 7.53
CA GLY A 50 -7.62 0.56 8.22
C GLY A 50 -9.03 1.07 8.48
N LEU A 51 -9.90 1.11 7.46
CA LEU A 51 -11.29 1.57 7.61
C LEU A 51 -12.10 0.67 8.55
N LEU A 52 -11.90 -0.66 8.48
CA LEU A 52 -12.50 -1.60 9.42
C LEU A 52 -12.08 -1.31 10.86
N MET A 53 -10.79 -1.07 11.10
CA MET A 53 -10.27 -0.79 12.43
C MET A 53 -10.82 0.54 12.97
N LEU A 54 -10.85 1.59 12.15
CA LEU A 54 -11.43 2.88 12.53
C LEU A 54 -12.91 2.74 12.88
N THR A 55 -13.69 1.99 12.07
CA THR A 55 -15.11 1.77 12.30
C THR A 55 -15.35 0.95 13.57
N MET A 56 -14.55 -0.11 13.78
CA MET A 56 -14.63 -0.92 15.00
C MET A 56 -14.34 -0.08 16.25
N LEU A 57 -13.27 0.71 16.24
CA LEU A 57 -12.91 1.57 17.36
C LEU A 57 -13.96 2.66 17.62
N TYR A 58 -14.52 3.26 16.55
CA TYR A 58 -15.59 4.24 16.67
C TYR A 58 -16.81 3.66 17.41
N VAL A 59 -17.25 2.46 16.99
CA VAL A 59 -18.42 1.78 17.61
C VAL A 59 -18.12 1.30 19.04
N VAL A 60 -16.94 0.73 19.27
CA VAL A 60 -16.59 0.19 20.59
C VAL A 60 -16.29 1.31 21.59
N LEU A 61 -15.44 2.27 21.24
CA LEU A 61 -15.04 3.34 22.16
C LEU A 61 -16.14 4.39 22.35
N GLY A 62 -17.04 4.56 21.36
CA GLY A 62 -18.19 5.45 21.49
C GLY A 62 -19.21 5.00 22.57
N LYS A 63 -19.12 3.75 23.07
CA LYS A 63 -19.91 3.26 24.21
C LYS A 63 -19.38 3.76 25.56
N TYR A 64 -18.15 4.26 25.59
CA TYR A 64 -17.54 4.81 26.78
C TYR A 64 -17.56 6.33 26.70
N ASN A 65 -17.74 7.00 27.81
CA ASN A 65 -17.71 8.48 27.90
C ASN A 65 -16.28 9.02 27.80
N LEU A 66 -15.60 8.68 26.70
CA LEU A 66 -14.23 9.16 26.42
C LEU A 66 -14.29 10.46 25.63
N GLU A 67 -13.37 11.35 25.93
CA GLU A 67 -13.18 12.57 25.14
C GLU A 67 -12.83 12.23 23.68
N PRO A 68 -13.42 12.91 22.68
CA PRO A 68 -13.18 12.64 21.27
C PRO A 68 -11.69 12.58 20.88
N ILE A 69 -10.88 13.44 21.50
CA ILE A 69 -9.43 13.46 21.25
C ILE A 69 -8.75 12.14 21.64
N VAL A 70 -9.18 11.49 22.72
CA VAL A 70 -8.64 10.20 23.16
C VAL A 70 -8.98 9.11 22.15
N ILE A 71 -10.23 9.10 21.64
CA ILE A 71 -10.68 8.15 20.62
C ILE A 71 -9.86 8.34 19.34
N ILE A 72 -9.67 9.57 18.89
CA ILE A 72 -8.90 9.91 17.68
C ILE A 72 -7.43 9.48 17.83
N LEU A 73 -6.82 9.70 19.00
CA LEU A 73 -5.44 9.27 19.24
C LEU A 73 -5.31 7.75 19.22
N LEU A 74 -6.24 7.01 19.83
CA LEU A 74 -6.27 5.54 19.79
C LEU A 74 -6.45 5.01 18.36
N MET A 75 -7.29 5.67 17.57
CA MET A 75 -7.46 5.38 16.14
C MET A 75 -6.17 5.61 15.36
N GLY A 76 -5.47 6.74 15.57
CA GLY A 76 -4.20 7.06 14.92
C GLY A 76 -3.09 6.06 15.26
N VAL A 77 -3.01 5.65 16.52
CA VAL A 77 -2.07 4.61 16.98
C VAL A 77 -2.39 3.27 16.28
N SER A 78 -3.65 2.87 16.20
CA SER A 78 -4.02 1.61 15.56
C SER A 78 -3.75 1.62 14.06
N MET A 79 -3.91 2.74 13.36
CA MET A 79 -3.51 2.89 11.94
C MET A 79 -1.99 2.72 11.78
N THR A 80 -1.20 3.33 12.66
CA THR A 80 0.26 3.17 12.68
C THR A 80 0.67 1.72 12.96
N LEU A 81 -0.06 1.00 13.81
CA LEU A 81 0.18 -0.42 14.07
C LEU A 81 -0.13 -1.30 12.84
N ILE A 82 -1.21 -1.03 12.13
CA ILE A 82 -1.53 -1.73 10.87
C ILE A 82 -0.41 -1.51 9.85
N GLU A 83 0.06 -0.27 9.69
CA GLU A 83 1.17 0.07 8.80
C GLU A 83 2.45 -0.66 9.21
N LEU A 84 2.77 -0.70 10.50
CA LEU A 84 3.93 -1.42 11.04
C LEU A 84 3.85 -2.92 10.73
N ILE A 85 2.73 -3.56 11.03
CA ILE A 85 2.53 -5.00 10.80
C ILE A 85 2.68 -5.32 9.31
N ALA A 86 1.97 -4.59 8.44
CA ALA A 86 2.05 -4.78 7.01
C ALA A 86 3.48 -4.58 6.49
N GLY A 87 4.14 -3.50 6.87
CA GLY A 87 5.50 -3.22 6.45
C GLY A 87 6.52 -4.25 6.93
N LEU A 88 6.40 -4.76 8.16
CA LEU A 88 7.28 -5.82 8.68
C LEU A 88 7.09 -7.16 7.95
N ILE A 89 5.85 -7.50 7.56
CA ILE A 89 5.57 -8.72 6.77
C ILE A 89 6.32 -8.67 5.43
N PHE A 90 6.21 -7.55 4.71
CA PHE A 90 6.89 -7.38 3.43
C PHE A 90 8.41 -7.26 3.59
N LEU A 91 8.88 -6.51 4.59
CA LEU A 91 10.31 -6.35 4.87
C LEU A 91 11.01 -7.68 5.14
N ARG A 92 10.40 -8.59 5.92
CA ARG A 92 10.92 -9.95 6.17
C ARG A 92 11.11 -10.77 4.88
N SER A 93 10.50 -10.34 3.81
CA SER A 93 10.57 -11.00 2.51
C SER A 93 11.56 -10.36 1.54
N GLY A 94 12.29 -9.32 1.97
CA GLY A 94 13.20 -8.58 1.10
C GLY A 94 12.47 -7.66 0.10
N ILE A 95 11.19 -7.35 0.36
CA ILE A 95 10.41 -6.46 -0.48
C ILE A 95 9.92 -5.28 0.37
N ARG A 96 10.05 -4.08 -0.16
CA ARG A 96 9.52 -2.87 0.47
C ARG A 96 8.41 -2.30 -0.42
N LEU A 97 7.25 -2.04 0.17
CA LEU A 97 6.14 -1.35 -0.50
C LEU A 97 6.30 0.17 -0.42
N TRP A 98 6.87 0.66 0.70
CA TRP A 98 7.26 2.05 0.95
C TRP A 98 8.58 2.08 1.72
N ASP A 99 9.20 3.26 1.85
CA ASP A 99 10.50 3.41 2.50
C ASP A 99 10.63 4.77 3.18
N TYR A 100 10.67 4.76 4.51
CA TYR A 100 10.82 5.94 5.35
C TYR A 100 12.23 6.08 5.96
N ARG A 101 13.24 5.37 5.42
CA ARG A 101 14.61 5.40 5.98
C ARG A 101 15.22 6.79 6.03
N ASP A 102 14.82 7.67 5.11
CA ASP A 102 15.30 9.06 5.06
C ASP A 102 14.49 10.00 5.96
N MET A 103 13.44 9.49 6.63
CA MET A 103 12.58 10.27 7.53
C MET A 103 13.10 10.22 8.97
N TRP A 104 12.92 11.33 9.69
CA TRP A 104 13.32 11.43 11.09
C TRP A 104 12.59 10.40 11.95
N CYS A 105 13.35 9.80 12.90
CA CYS A 105 12.84 8.87 13.91
C CYS A 105 12.08 7.66 13.32
N ASN A 106 12.47 7.20 12.12
CA ASN A 106 11.83 6.03 11.52
C ASN A 106 12.20 4.73 12.24
N ILE A 107 11.28 3.78 12.28
CA ILE A 107 11.52 2.43 12.77
C ILE A 107 11.65 1.49 11.58
N LYS A 108 12.87 0.99 11.32
CA LYS A 108 13.23 0.10 10.20
C LYS A 108 12.83 0.62 8.80
N GLY A 109 12.57 1.93 8.68
CA GLY A 109 12.05 2.55 7.46
C GLY A 109 10.60 2.15 7.13
N VAL A 110 9.86 1.59 8.10
CA VAL A 110 8.48 1.09 7.93
C VAL A 110 7.47 2.08 8.45
N ILE A 111 7.70 2.69 9.61
CA ILE A 111 6.88 3.75 10.19
C ILE A 111 7.75 4.92 10.59
N CYS A 112 7.18 6.12 10.65
CA CYS A 112 7.84 7.32 11.20
C CYS A 112 6.80 8.28 11.80
N PRO A 113 7.21 9.17 12.72
CA PRO A 113 6.29 10.09 13.41
C PRO A 113 5.46 10.95 12.45
N THR A 114 6.04 11.41 11.35
CA THR A 114 5.35 12.23 10.36
C THR A 114 4.11 11.53 9.81
N PHE A 115 4.25 10.27 9.39
CA PHE A 115 3.11 9.49 8.88
C PHE A 115 2.15 9.07 9.98
N SER A 116 2.63 8.82 11.21
CA SER A 116 1.75 8.57 12.36
C SER A 116 0.84 9.77 12.66
N VAL A 117 1.36 11.01 12.54
CA VAL A 117 0.55 12.23 12.64
C VAL A 117 -0.47 12.31 11.49
N ILE A 118 -0.06 12.02 10.27
CA ILE A 118 -0.96 11.97 9.11
C ILE A 118 -2.10 10.96 9.33
N TRP A 119 -1.80 9.76 9.82
CA TRP A 119 -2.81 8.76 10.17
C TRP A 119 -3.76 9.25 11.27
N THR A 120 -3.25 9.99 12.25
CA THR A 120 -4.09 10.60 13.29
C THR A 120 -5.00 11.69 12.72
N LEU A 121 -4.52 12.49 11.76
CA LEU A 121 -5.36 13.45 11.04
C LEU A 121 -6.46 12.75 10.21
N PHE A 122 -6.13 11.66 9.52
CA PHE A 122 -7.13 10.83 8.85
C PHE A 122 -8.16 10.25 9.81
N ALA A 123 -7.73 9.81 10.99
CA ALA A 123 -8.63 9.35 12.05
C ALA A 123 -9.57 10.47 12.53
N ALA A 124 -9.09 11.71 12.67
CA ALA A 124 -9.92 12.86 13.00
C ALA A 124 -10.94 13.19 11.90
N ILE A 125 -10.52 13.18 10.63
CA ILE A 125 -11.42 13.36 9.48
C ILE A 125 -12.48 12.25 9.46
N TYR A 126 -12.08 11.00 9.70
CA TYR A 126 -13.03 9.89 9.83
C TYR A 126 -14.02 10.12 10.96
N TYR A 127 -13.54 10.46 12.15
CA TYR A 127 -14.37 10.63 13.33
C TYR A 127 -15.44 11.71 13.15
N TYR A 128 -15.05 12.89 12.64
CA TYR A 128 -15.96 14.05 12.55
C TYR A 128 -16.80 14.10 11.26
N PHE A 129 -16.28 13.56 10.15
CA PHE A 129 -16.90 13.76 8.84
C PHE A 129 -17.30 12.47 8.14
N LEU A 130 -16.44 11.44 8.13
CA LEU A 130 -16.68 10.27 7.30
C LEU A 130 -17.53 9.20 7.98
N SER A 131 -17.52 9.12 9.32
CA SER A 131 -18.25 8.07 10.06
C SER A 131 -19.73 8.07 9.74
N SER A 132 -20.41 9.23 9.78
CA SER A 132 -21.85 9.35 9.48
C SER A 132 -22.17 8.91 8.05
N HIS A 133 -21.35 9.30 7.07
CA HIS A 133 -21.54 8.92 5.67
C HIS A 133 -21.35 7.41 5.47
N LEU A 134 -20.37 6.83 6.17
CA LEU A 134 -20.14 5.38 6.12
C LEU A 134 -21.32 4.62 6.72
N PHE A 135 -21.83 5.04 7.88
CA PHE A 135 -22.99 4.38 8.49
C PHE A 135 -24.23 4.51 7.62
N ASN A 136 -24.49 5.67 7.00
CA ASN A 136 -25.57 5.82 6.04
C ASN A 136 -25.40 4.89 4.83
N ALA A 137 -24.17 4.70 4.36
CA ALA A 137 -23.89 3.75 3.27
C ALA A 137 -24.12 2.30 3.69
N ILE A 138 -23.79 1.93 4.94
CA ILE A 138 -24.06 0.61 5.50
C ILE A 138 -25.56 0.38 5.61
N ASP A 139 -26.32 1.36 6.10
CA ASP A 139 -27.77 1.30 6.20
C ASP A 139 -28.42 1.17 4.82
N TRP A 140 -27.96 1.96 3.86
CA TRP A 140 -28.41 1.84 2.47
C TRP A 140 -28.14 0.42 1.93
N TYR A 141 -26.92 -0.09 2.11
CA TYR A 141 -26.54 -1.43 1.66
C TYR A 141 -27.38 -2.52 2.36
N SER A 142 -27.68 -2.35 3.65
CA SER A 142 -28.52 -3.24 4.44
C SER A 142 -29.94 -3.36 3.89
N ASN A 143 -30.47 -2.24 3.35
CA ASN A 143 -31.78 -2.18 2.72
C ASN A 143 -31.78 -2.64 1.25
N ASN A 144 -30.60 -2.79 0.65
CA ASN A 144 -30.40 -3.14 -0.76
C ASN A 144 -29.52 -4.40 -0.91
N VAL A 145 -29.84 -5.47 -0.20
CA VAL A 145 -29.01 -6.70 -0.11
C VAL A 145 -28.71 -7.32 -1.49
N SER A 146 -29.52 -7.04 -2.52
CA SER A 146 -29.27 -7.50 -3.89
C SER A 146 -27.90 -7.07 -4.41
N PHE A 147 -27.33 -5.95 -3.94
CA PHE A 147 -25.98 -5.51 -4.27
C PHE A 147 -24.88 -6.40 -3.69
N SER A 148 -25.22 -7.31 -2.77
CA SER A 148 -24.28 -8.34 -2.28
C SER A 148 -23.77 -9.24 -3.40
N TYR A 149 -24.53 -9.41 -4.47
CA TYR A 149 -24.09 -10.13 -5.66
C TYR A 149 -22.88 -9.45 -6.33
N ILE A 150 -22.94 -8.13 -6.49
CA ILE A 150 -21.84 -7.34 -7.05
C ILE A 150 -20.61 -7.42 -6.12
N LEU A 151 -20.82 -7.29 -4.81
CA LEU A 151 -19.76 -7.41 -3.81
C LEU A 151 -19.11 -8.80 -3.84
N GLY A 152 -19.90 -9.86 -4.06
CA GLY A 152 -19.43 -11.23 -4.23
C GLY A 152 -18.53 -11.40 -5.47
N ILE A 153 -18.93 -10.80 -6.61
CA ILE A 153 -18.10 -10.80 -7.82
C ILE A 153 -16.76 -10.07 -7.58
N PHE A 154 -16.80 -8.89 -6.96
CA PHE A 154 -15.57 -8.15 -6.61
C PHE A 154 -14.66 -8.95 -5.68
N SER A 155 -15.26 -9.64 -4.67
CA SER A 155 -14.51 -10.51 -3.76
C SER A 155 -13.82 -11.65 -4.51
N GLY A 156 -14.52 -12.29 -5.44
CA GLY A 156 -13.97 -13.35 -6.28
C GLY A 156 -12.81 -12.87 -7.15
N ILE A 157 -12.97 -11.72 -7.82
CA ILE A 157 -11.92 -11.12 -8.64
C ILE A 157 -10.70 -10.78 -7.77
N MET A 158 -10.90 -10.21 -6.59
CA MET A 158 -9.81 -9.87 -5.68
C MET A 158 -9.08 -11.10 -5.17
N LEU A 159 -9.77 -12.20 -4.88
CA LEU A 159 -9.13 -13.46 -4.47
C LEU A 159 -8.29 -14.07 -5.58
N LEU A 160 -8.76 -14.04 -6.82
CA LEU A 160 -7.97 -14.47 -7.99
C LEU A 160 -6.74 -13.58 -8.20
N ASP A 161 -6.89 -12.27 -8.08
CA ASP A 161 -5.76 -11.33 -8.16
C ASP A 161 -4.77 -11.55 -7.03
N PHE A 162 -5.24 -11.80 -5.81
CA PHE A 162 -4.40 -12.12 -4.66
C PHE A 162 -3.57 -13.38 -4.93
N ALA A 163 -4.17 -14.44 -5.45
CA ALA A 163 -3.47 -15.67 -5.81
C ALA A 163 -2.39 -15.43 -6.89
N TYR A 164 -2.74 -14.66 -7.94
CA TYR A 164 -1.80 -14.28 -8.99
C TYR A 164 -0.65 -13.42 -8.45
N SER A 165 -0.96 -12.38 -7.69
CA SER A 165 0.01 -11.45 -7.13
C SER A 165 0.93 -12.14 -6.11
N THR A 166 0.42 -13.13 -5.37
CA THR A 166 1.22 -13.93 -4.45
C THR A 166 2.27 -14.77 -5.19
N ASN A 167 1.92 -15.37 -6.32
CA ASN A 167 2.90 -16.10 -7.14
C ASN A 167 4.01 -15.19 -7.66
N LEU A 168 3.65 -13.99 -8.13
CA LEU A 168 4.63 -12.99 -8.57
C LEU A 168 5.53 -12.54 -7.40
N TYR A 169 4.93 -12.26 -6.25
CA TYR A 169 5.63 -11.90 -5.02
C TYR A 169 6.65 -12.98 -4.62
N LEU A 170 6.29 -14.26 -4.65
CA LEU A 170 7.20 -15.36 -4.31
C LEU A 170 8.43 -15.40 -5.24
N ARG A 171 8.24 -15.14 -6.53
CA ARG A 171 9.36 -15.06 -7.50
C ARG A 171 10.30 -13.89 -7.21
N ILE A 172 9.74 -12.70 -6.94
CA ILE A 172 10.51 -11.51 -6.58
C ILE A 172 11.27 -11.73 -5.26
N ARG A 173 10.61 -12.33 -4.27
CA ARG A 173 11.21 -12.67 -2.97
C ARG A 173 12.38 -13.65 -3.11
N MET A 174 12.23 -14.70 -3.93
CA MET A 174 13.31 -15.66 -4.17
C MET A 174 14.52 -14.96 -4.77
N TYR A 175 14.31 -14.09 -5.76
CA TYR A 175 15.38 -13.29 -6.36
C TYR A 175 16.05 -12.35 -5.36
N ALA A 176 15.27 -11.61 -4.57
CA ALA A 176 15.76 -10.69 -3.55
C ALA A 176 16.67 -11.41 -2.53
N ARG A 177 16.24 -12.60 -2.08
CA ARG A 177 17.00 -13.41 -1.11
C ARG A 177 18.28 -14.01 -1.72
N SER A 178 18.23 -14.50 -2.95
CA SER A 178 19.41 -15.10 -3.61
C SER A 178 20.52 -14.08 -3.87
N ASN A 179 20.15 -12.81 -4.06
CA ASN A 179 21.11 -11.73 -4.35
C ASN A 179 21.37 -10.80 -3.16
N ASN A 180 20.80 -11.07 -1.98
CA ASN A 180 20.96 -10.25 -0.77
C ASN A 180 20.61 -8.76 -1.01
N ILE A 181 19.50 -8.48 -1.66
CA ILE A 181 19.03 -7.12 -1.97
C ILE A 181 17.62 -6.88 -1.46
N ASP A 182 17.35 -5.64 -1.06
CA ASP A 182 15.98 -5.17 -0.79
C ASP A 182 15.37 -4.60 -2.08
N ILE A 183 14.25 -5.16 -2.53
CA ILE A 183 13.55 -4.68 -3.72
C ILE A 183 12.44 -3.72 -3.31
N MET A 184 12.57 -2.45 -3.73
CA MET A 184 11.50 -1.49 -3.64
C MET A 184 10.50 -1.74 -4.76
N TYR A 185 9.33 -2.26 -4.42
CA TYR A 185 8.34 -2.76 -5.38
C TYR A 185 7.85 -1.67 -6.35
N GLU A 186 7.68 -0.45 -5.85
CA GLU A 186 7.30 0.69 -6.66
C GLU A 186 8.39 1.10 -7.66
N LYS A 187 9.65 1.16 -7.22
CA LYS A 187 10.78 1.47 -8.12
C LYS A 187 10.94 0.44 -9.22
N LEU A 188 10.68 -0.84 -8.90
CA LEU A 188 10.67 -1.89 -9.92
C LEU A 188 9.57 -1.66 -10.97
N LYS A 189 8.36 -1.29 -10.55
CA LYS A 189 7.26 -0.96 -11.48
C LYS A 189 7.58 0.27 -12.35
N LEU A 190 8.18 1.31 -11.77
CA LEU A 190 8.61 2.50 -12.51
C LEU A 190 9.66 2.15 -13.57
N LEU A 191 10.65 1.33 -13.20
CA LEU A 191 11.69 0.89 -14.13
C LEU A 191 11.11 0.10 -15.31
N ILE A 192 10.20 -0.82 -15.04
CA ILE A 192 9.50 -1.59 -16.09
C ILE A 192 8.76 -0.64 -17.03
N LYS A 193 8.03 0.32 -16.47
CA LYS A 193 7.31 1.31 -17.25
C LYS A 193 8.26 2.13 -18.15
N ASP A 194 9.38 2.59 -17.62
CA ASP A 194 10.36 3.37 -18.39
C ASP A 194 10.98 2.57 -19.53
N VAL A 195 11.31 1.29 -19.28
CA VAL A 195 11.84 0.39 -20.34
C VAL A 195 10.82 0.22 -21.46
N GLN A 196 9.54 0.05 -21.12
CA GLN A 196 8.47 -0.17 -22.10
C GLN A 196 8.13 1.10 -22.88
N GLU A 197 8.08 2.26 -22.23
CA GLU A 197 7.89 3.54 -22.91
C GLU A 197 9.04 3.81 -23.91
N ASN A 198 10.28 3.51 -23.53
CA ASN A 198 11.45 3.67 -24.40
C ASN A 198 11.45 2.70 -25.58
N ALA A 199 10.93 1.48 -25.38
CA ALA A 199 10.77 0.49 -26.44
C ALA A 199 9.53 0.77 -27.33
N LYS A 200 8.79 1.86 -27.09
CA LYS A 200 7.51 2.19 -27.73
C LYS A 200 6.45 1.07 -27.59
N GLU A 201 6.57 0.28 -26.54
CA GLU A 201 5.64 -0.79 -26.24
C GLU A 201 4.43 -0.30 -25.44
N ARG A 202 3.30 -1.01 -25.61
CA ARG A 202 2.10 -0.70 -24.86
C ARG A 202 2.25 -1.12 -23.40
N TYR A 203 2.43 -0.15 -22.52
CA TYR A 203 2.47 -0.40 -21.06
C TYR A 203 1.11 -0.87 -20.54
N SER A 204 1.10 -2.00 -19.82
CA SER A 204 -0.07 -2.47 -19.10
C SER A 204 -0.05 -1.93 -17.66
N PHE A 205 -0.98 -1.03 -17.36
CA PHE A 205 -1.12 -0.47 -16.01
C PHE A 205 -1.52 -1.54 -14.97
N VAL A 206 -2.40 -2.45 -15.36
CA VAL A 206 -2.93 -3.50 -14.48
C VAL A 206 -1.95 -4.67 -14.34
N PHE A 207 -1.29 -5.06 -15.45
CA PHE A 207 -0.35 -6.19 -15.46
C PHE A 207 1.04 -5.74 -15.92
N PRO A 208 1.77 -4.95 -15.10
CA PRO A 208 3.06 -4.38 -15.52
C PRO A 208 4.12 -5.45 -15.82
N PHE A 209 4.00 -6.64 -15.22
CA PHE A 209 4.95 -7.74 -15.40
C PHE A 209 4.55 -8.74 -16.52
N LYS A 210 3.37 -8.56 -17.15
CA LYS A 210 2.90 -9.41 -18.25
C LYS A 210 3.33 -8.79 -19.58
N GLN A 211 4.38 -9.33 -20.20
CA GLN A 211 4.99 -8.70 -21.36
C GLN A 211 5.35 -9.60 -22.50
N LYS A 212 5.45 -8.94 -23.71
CA LYS A 212 5.92 -9.58 -24.94
C LYS A 212 7.45 -9.62 -25.06
N THR A 213 8.17 -8.64 -24.52
CA THR A 213 9.60 -8.41 -24.80
C THR A 213 10.54 -8.61 -23.61
N GLY A 214 10.07 -8.74 -22.39
CA GLY A 214 10.95 -8.89 -21.25
C GLY A 214 10.53 -10.00 -20.31
N ASN A 215 11.50 -10.76 -19.82
CA ASN A 215 11.27 -11.73 -18.78
C ASN A 215 11.42 -11.01 -17.40
N LEU A 216 10.60 -11.34 -16.43
CA LEU A 216 10.69 -10.79 -15.05
C LEU A 216 12.15 -10.84 -14.53
N LYS A 217 12.91 -11.89 -14.88
CA LYS A 217 14.31 -12.04 -14.50
C LYS A 217 15.20 -10.91 -15.04
N GLU A 218 15.00 -10.46 -16.28
CA GLU A 218 15.76 -9.35 -16.88
C GLU A 218 15.50 -8.04 -16.15
N TYR A 219 14.25 -7.74 -15.82
CA TYR A 219 13.92 -6.54 -15.03
C TYR A 219 14.51 -6.57 -13.64
N LEU A 220 14.53 -7.72 -12.99
CA LEU A 220 15.13 -7.88 -11.68
C LEU A 220 16.65 -7.71 -11.75
N THR A 221 17.29 -8.21 -12.80
CA THR A 221 18.74 -8.03 -13.02
C THR A 221 19.08 -6.56 -13.30
N ASP A 222 18.32 -5.88 -14.16
CA ASP A 222 18.53 -4.44 -14.44
C ASP A 222 18.29 -3.58 -13.18
N TYR A 223 17.30 -3.95 -12.35
CA TYR A 223 17.08 -3.31 -11.06
C TYR A 223 18.28 -3.50 -10.13
N GLU A 224 18.82 -4.70 -10.03
CA GLU A 224 20.00 -4.99 -9.22
C GLU A 224 21.21 -4.19 -9.65
N ASP A 225 21.50 -4.16 -10.96
CA ASP A 225 22.62 -3.39 -11.51
C ASP A 225 22.51 -1.90 -11.22
N LYS A 226 21.31 -1.32 -11.38
CA LYS A 226 21.05 0.09 -11.06
C LYS A 226 21.19 0.37 -9.55
N TYR A 227 20.70 -0.55 -8.72
CA TYR A 227 20.82 -0.46 -7.28
C TYR A 227 22.30 -0.51 -6.84
N ARG A 228 23.07 -1.49 -7.33
CA ARG A 228 24.51 -1.61 -7.02
C ARG A 228 25.33 -0.42 -7.51
N LYS A 229 25.07 0.08 -8.72
CA LYS A 229 25.71 1.31 -9.25
C LYS A 229 25.36 2.53 -8.41
N GLY A 230 24.15 2.65 -7.92
CA GLY A 230 23.71 3.72 -7.01
C GLY A 230 24.48 3.70 -5.68
N ILE A 231 24.65 2.54 -5.07
CA ILE A 231 25.41 2.35 -3.83
C ILE A 231 26.90 2.69 -4.04
N ILE A 232 27.50 2.24 -5.12
CA ILE A 232 28.91 2.53 -5.46
C ILE A 232 29.12 4.04 -5.63
N LYS A 233 28.23 4.74 -6.32
CA LYS A 233 28.30 6.20 -6.47
C LYS A 233 28.16 6.93 -5.14
N ALA A 234 27.27 6.51 -4.26
CA ALA A 234 27.07 7.11 -2.94
C ALA A 234 28.30 6.92 -2.04
N ASN A 235 28.90 5.73 -2.04
CA ASN A 235 30.09 5.43 -1.26
C ASN A 235 31.34 6.18 -1.78
N THR A 236 31.44 6.39 -3.09
CA THR A 236 32.55 7.14 -3.70
C THR A 236 32.46 8.64 -3.35
N ARG A 237 31.23 9.18 -3.27
CA ARG A 237 31.03 10.58 -2.82
C ARG A 237 31.39 10.76 -1.35
N LYS A 238 31.01 9.84 -0.46
CA LYS A 238 31.40 9.86 0.96
C LYS A 238 32.91 9.78 1.15
N LYS A 239 33.62 8.92 0.40
CA LYS A 239 35.09 8.84 0.46
C LYS A 239 35.80 10.10 -0.05
N LYS A 240 35.21 10.85 -1.00
CA LYS A 240 35.73 12.12 -1.48
C LYS A 240 35.48 13.28 -0.51
N SER A 241 34.37 13.24 0.24
CA SER A 241 34.07 14.22 1.29
C SER A 241 35.06 14.08 2.47
N ASN A 242 35.26 12.84 2.96
CA ASN A 242 36.16 12.55 4.08
C ASN A 242 37.70 12.67 3.72
N LYS A 243 38.05 12.97 2.48
CA LYS A 243 39.45 13.30 2.08
C LYS A 243 39.71 14.79 1.90
N LYS A 244 38.70 15.63 2.11
CA LYS A 244 38.82 17.11 1.99
C LYS A 244 38.74 17.79 3.34
N ASP A 245 38.54 17.07 4.41
CA ASP A 245 38.72 17.46 5.82
C ASP A 245 40.00 16.82 6.36
#